data_15ffffd32ee29ce04fb76da659023d25
#
_entry.id   15ffffd32ee29ce04fb76da659023d25
#
_cell.length_a   1.000
_cell.length_b   1.000
_cell.length_c   1.000
_cell.angle_alpha   90.00
_cell.angle_beta   90.00
_cell.angle_gamma   90.00
#
_symmetry.space_group_name_H-M   'P 1'
#
loop_
_entity.id
_entity.type
_entity.pdbx_description
1 polymer ?
#
loop_
_entity_poly.entity_id
_entity_poly.type
_entity_poly.pdbx_seq_one_letter_code
_entity_poly.pdbx_strand_id
1 'polypeptide(L)'
;MLSSCSKEKAAYEPSKKINPYILYKEGLEAFEQNDFFFANKKFSEAELNFELVDLAAKSAIMASFSLYGINFYEEALENLKRYIKTYPSDKNIIYAHYLEAIIYYEQISDEKKDLKPLLEANKKIDFFIKKYPNTDYSIDLKFKKDLIQNQLAAKELFIAKYYISTQKWVPAISRLKIIVKKYDKTIFIEEALHRLVEIHYHIGLEEEAKKYAKILGYNYNSSKWFQQSYKVLNKDYNVKKNLNKKKAEDEQKKDKSFFKKIIKIIK
;
A
#
# COMPACT_ATOMS: atom_id res chain seq x y z
N MET A 1 57.45 47.65 32.25
CA MET A 1 56.93 46.45 32.94
C MET A 1 55.96 45.83 31.92
N LEU A 2 56.33 44.73 31.28
CA LEU A 2 55.49 43.97 30.35
C LEU A 2 54.88 42.80 31.13
N SER A 3 53.57 42.88 31.36
CA SER A 3 52.80 41.81 31.98
C SER A 3 52.49 40.75 30.91
N SER A 4 53.12 39.59 31.04
CA SER A 4 52.87 38.41 30.20
C SER A 4 51.56 37.73 30.66
N CYS A 5 50.48 37.82 29.88
CA CYS A 5 49.33 36.99 30.06
C CYS A 5 49.66 35.57 29.58
N SER A 6 49.92 34.66 30.50
CA SER A 6 49.96 33.23 30.24
C SER A 6 48.53 32.77 30.03
N LYS A 7 48.13 32.41 28.81
CA LYS A 7 46.91 31.64 28.53
C LYS A 7 47.12 30.25 29.11
N GLU A 8 46.45 29.93 30.22
CA GLU A 8 46.28 28.56 30.69
C GLU A 8 45.60 27.78 29.53
N LYS A 9 46.31 26.79 29.02
CA LYS A 9 45.71 25.80 28.11
C LYS A 9 44.71 25.01 28.94
N ALA A 10 43.42 25.15 28.61
CA ALA A 10 42.41 24.30 29.19
C ALA A 10 42.85 22.84 29.01
N ALA A 11 43.10 22.16 30.15
CA ALA A 11 43.41 20.74 30.11
C ALA A 11 42.24 20.01 29.47
N TYR A 12 42.50 19.23 28.44
CA TYR A 12 41.50 18.32 27.87
C TYR A 12 41.16 17.27 28.93
N GLU A 13 40.02 17.44 29.59
CA GLU A 13 39.45 16.38 30.41
C GLU A 13 38.76 15.41 29.45
N PRO A 14 39.24 14.14 29.36
CA PRO A 14 38.53 13.15 28.58
C PRO A 14 37.11 12.98 29.15
N SER A 15 36.10 13.19 28.33
CA SER A 15 34.71 13.00 28.73
C SER A 15 34.58 11.63 29.38
N LYS A 16 33.97 11.57 30.58
CA LYS A 16 33.72 10.29 31.27
C LYS A 16 33.03 9.36 30.27
N LYS A 17 33.65 8.20 29.96
CA LYS A 17 33.00 7.14 29.16
C LYS A 17 31.68 6.79 29.83
N ILE A 18 30.60 7.19 29.24
CA ILE A 18 29.27 6.87 29.74
C ILE A 18 29.05 5.38 29.49
N ASN A 19 28.57 4.65 30.50
CA ASN A 19 28.33 3.22 30.36
C ASN A 19 27.16 2.99 29.34
N PRO A 20 27.41 2.35 28.18
CA PRO A 20 26.38 2.18 27.14
C PRO A 20 25.23 1.30 27.59
N TYR A 21 25.42 0.40 28.54
CA TYR A 21 24.34 -0.41 29.10
C TYR A 21 23.33 0.42 29.89
N ILE A 22 23.82 1.47 30.59
CA ILE A 22 22.95 2.41 31.32
C ILE A 22 22.15 3.22 30.31
N LEU A 23 22.81 3.75 29.27
CA LEU A 23 22.12 4.49 28.19
C LEU A 23 21.05 3.64 27.50
N TYR A 24 21.38 2.39 27.19
CA TYR A 24 20.42 1.48 26.57
C TYR A 24 19.24 1.21 27.49
N LYS A 25 19.46 1.01 28.78
CA LYS A 25 18.41 0.81 29.79
C LYS A 25 17.52 2.05 29.93
N GLU A 26 18.08 3.24 30.02
CA GLU A 26 17.34 4.51 30.03
C GLU A 26 16.50 4.67 28.75
N GLY A 27 17.05 4.27 27.59
CA GLY A 27 16.33 4.24 26.33
C GLY A 27 15.12 3.29 26.33
N LEU A 28 15.26 2.10 26.95
CA LEU A 28 14.14 1.16 27.09
C LEU A 28 13.05 1.69 28.03
N GLU A 29 13.44 2.25 29.17
CA GLU A 29 12.50 2.83 30.13
C GLU A 29 11.70 3.99 29.50
N ALA A 30 12.36 4.85 28.75
CA ALA A 30 11.71 5.92 28.01
C ALA A 30 10.77 5.38 26.92
N PHE A 31 11.20 4.35 26.21
CA PHE A 31 10.43 3.70 25.17
C PHE A 31 9.13 3.09 25.73
N GLU A 32 9.21 2.39 26.87
CA GLU A 32 8.05 1.82 27.55
C GLU A 32 7.05 2.89 28.06
N GLN A 33 7.57 4.09 28.36
CA GLN A 33 6.77 5.26 28.75
C GLN A 33 6.21 6.05 27.53
N ASN A 34 6.47 5.59 26.31
CA ASN A 34 6.17 6.27 25.05
C ASN A 34 6.89 7.63 24.86
N ASP A 35 7.95 7.88 25.62
CA ASP A 35 8.87 9.01 25.37
C ASP A 35 9.89 8.61 24.28
N PHE A 36 9.37 8.47 23.06
CA PHE A 36 10.18 8.01 21.92
C PHE A 36 11.29 8.99 21.52
N PHE A 37 11.11 10.28 21.79
CA PHE A 37 12.14 11.27 21.51
C PHE A 37 13.36 11.06 22.41
N PHE A 38 13.14 10.91 23.72
CA PHE A 38 14.21 10.63 24.68
C PHE A 38 14.79 9.22 24.45
N ALA A 39 13.93 8.24 24.14
CA ALA A 39 14.39 6.89 23.80
C ALA A 39 15.35 6.89 22.60
N ASN A 40 15.00 7.58 21.50
CA ASN A 40 15.88 7.74 20.34
C ASN A 40 17.23 8.32 20.71
N LYS A 41 17.25 9.40 21.51
CA LYS A 41 18.49 10.03 21.96
C LYS A 41 19.37 9.03 22.73
N LYS A 42 18.79 8.30 23.70
CA LYS A 42 19.52 7.36 24.54
C LYS A 42 20.02 6.14 23.77
N PHE A 43 19.21 5.59 22.85
CA PHE A 43 19.67 4.51 21.98
C PHE A 43 20.78 4.94 21.02
N SER A 44 20.71 6.15 20.49
CA SER A 44 21.76 6.69 19.62
C SER A 44 23.08 6.92 20.39
N GLU A 45 23.01 7.43 21.61
CA GLU A 45 24.17 7.57 22.51
C GLU A 45 24.74 6.19 22.86
N ALA A 46 23.90 5.19 23.14
CA ALA A 46 24.31 3.84 23.43
C ALA A 46 25.03 3.18 22.24
N GLU A 47 24.49 3.32 21.02
CA GLU A 47 25.13 2.83 19.79
C GLU A 47 26.58 3.30 19.66
N LEU A 48 26.80 4.60 19.87
CA LEU A 48 28.15 5.22 19.74
C LEU A 48 29.14 4.76 20.79
N ASN A 49 28.68 4.26 21.94
CA ASN A 49 29.51 3.88 23.07
C ASN A 49 29.67 2.36 23.24
N PHE A 50 28.90 1.52 22.55
CA PHE A 50 29.07 0.08 22.57
C PHE A 50 30.31 -0.35 21.75
N GLU A 51 31.18 -1.15 22.37
CA GLU A 51 32.29 -1.81 21.67
C GLU A 51 31.83 -3.09 20.96
N LEU A 52 30.75 -3.73 21.45
CA LEU A 52 30.18 -4.93 20.87
C LEU A 52 29.21 -4.55 19.71
N VAL A 53 29.55 -5.00 18.53
CA VAL A 53 28.80 -4.68 17.27
C VAL A 53 27.31 -5.06 17.36
N ASP A 54 27.00 -6.22 17.97
CA ASP A 54 25.61 -6.68 18.10
C ASP A 54 24.77 -5.78 19.00
N LEU A 55 25.38 -5.20 20.07
CA LEU A 55 24.67 -4.28 20.94
C LEU A 55 24.53 -2.89 20.33
N ALA A 56 25.57 -2.45 19.61
CA ALA A 56 25.50 -1.22 18.82
C ALA A 56 24.41 -1.32 17.76
N ALA A 57 24.36 -2.41 16.98
CA ALA A 57 23.31 -2.66 15.99
C ALA A 57 21.91 -2.69 16.62
N LYS A 58 21.76 -3.35 17.77
CA LYS A 58 20.49 -3.39 18.50
C LYS A 58 20.04 -1.99 18.95
N SER A 59 20.97 -1.17 19.42
CA SER A 59 20.67 0.22 19.79
C SER A 59 20.27 1.06 18.57
N ALA A 60 20.96 0.93 17.45
CA ALA A 60 20.67 1.64 16.22
C ALA A 60 19.27 1.34 15.67
N ILE A 61 18.85 0.06 15.68
CA ILE A 61 17.50 -0.30 15.21
C ILE A 61 16.42 0.22 16.17
N MET A 62 16.65 0.20 17.48
CA MET A 62 15.74 0.77 18.48
C MET A 62 15.63 2.29 18.35
N ALA A 63 16.72 2.99 18.06
CA ALA A 63 16.70 4.42 17.77
C ALA A 63 15.83 4.74 16.53
N SER A 64 15.99 3.96 15.47
CA SER A 64 15.18 4.12 14.25
C SER A 64 13.69 3.87 14.50
N PHE A 65 13.37 2.84 15.29
CA PHE A 65 11.99 2.51 15.65
C PHE A 65 11.35 3.59 16.54
N SER A 66 12.12 4.19 17.45
CA SER A 66 11.64 5.30 18.26
C SER A 66 11.27 6.53 17.41
N LEU A 67 12.06 6.88 16.39
CA LEU A 67 11.72 7.95 15.44
C LEU A 67 10.45 7.63 14.63
N TYR A 68 10.29 6.38 14.21
CA TYR A 68 9.06 5.93 13.57
C TYR A 68 7.84 6.13 14.49
N GLY A 69 7.97 5.81 15.79
CA GLY A 69 6.89 5.95 16.78
C GLY A 69 6.35 7.38 16.97
N ILE A 70 7.17 8.39 16.66
CA ILE A 70 6.76 9.81 16.67
C ILE A 70 6.53 10.40 15.27
N ASN A 71 6.43 9.55 14.25
CA ASN A 71 6.24 9.92 12.84
C ASN A 71 7.36 10.80 12.24
N PHE A 72 8.57 10.73 12.77
CA PHE A 72 9.77 11.36 12.22
C PHE A 72 10.33 10.45 11.12
N TYR A 73 9.54 10.35 10.03
CA TYR A 73 9.76 9.36 8.98
C TYR A 73 11.04 9.57 8.19
N GLU A 74 11.44 10.81 7.93
CA GLU A 74 12.65 11.09 7.17
C GLU A 74 13.89 10.71 7.97
N GLU A 75 13.96 11.09 9.24
CA GLU A 75 15.05 10.76 10.15
C GLU A 75 15.11 9.25 10.42
N ALA A 76 13.95 8.60 10.58
CA ALA A 76 13.88 7.15 10.73
C ALA A 76 14.42 6.43 9.50
N LEU A 77 14.08 6.89 8.28
CA LEU A 77 14.59 6.34 7.01
C LEU A 77 16.10 6.55 6.85
N GLU A 78 16.63 7.69 7.25
CA GLU A 78 18.08 7.95 7.23
C GLU A 78 18.81 7.01 8.18
N ASN A 79 18.32 6.86 9.41
CA ASN A 79 18.88 5.93 10.38
C ASN A 79 18.81 4.48 9.90
N LEU A 80 17.70 4.05 9.30
CA LEU A 80 17.56 2.71 8.74
C LEU A 80 18.54 2.46 7.59
N LYS A 81 18.71 3.43 6.68
CA LYS A 81 19.70 3.33 5.59
C LYS A 81 21.12 3.20 6.13
N ARG A 82 21.46 3.99 7.15
CA ARG A 82 22.75 3.91 7.86
C ARG A 82 22.91 2.55 8.51
N TYR A 83 21.89 2.08 9.25
CA TYR A 83 21.88 0.77 9.88
C TYR A 83 22.13 -0.36 8.88
N ILE A 84 21.36 -0.42 7.79
CA ILE A 84 21.49 -1.45 6.75
C ILE A 84 22.89 -1.46 6.13
N LYS A 85 23.51 -0.29 5.99
CA LYS A 85 24.87 -0.15 5.46
C LYS A 85 25.94 -0.56 6.47
N THR A 86 25.76 -0.21 7.76
CA THR A 86 26.76 -0.42 8.81
C THR A 86 26.71 -1.84 9.38
N TYR A 87 25.50 -2.42 9.48
CA TYR A 87 25.25 -3.73 10.11
C TYR A 87 24.57 -4.73 9.17
N PRO A 88 25.11 -5.01 7.97
CA PRO A 88 24.44 -5.80 6.94
C PRO A 88 24.22 -7.27 7.32
N SER A 89 24.96 -7.78 8.30
CA SER A 89 24.86 -9.17 8.80
C SER A 89 24.12 -9.28 10.13
N ASP A 90 23.55 -8.17 10.65
CA ASP A 90 22.81 -8.22 11.90
C ASP A 90 21.51 -9.02 11.75
N LYS A 91 21.12 -9.72 12.81
CA LYS A 91 19.89 -10.54 12.83
C LYS A 91 18.62 -9.76 12.58
N ASN A 92 18.59 -8.46 12.89
CA ASN A 92 17.45 -7.58 12.70
C ASN A 92 17.44 -6.92 11.30
N ILE A 93 18.34 -7.29 10.39
CA ILE A 93 18.42 -6.71 9.05
C ILE A 93 17.11 -6.90 8.26
N ILE A 94 16.44 -8.03 8.46
CA ILE A 94 15.15 -8.32 7.85
C ILE A 94 14.11 -7.34 8.36
N TYR A 95 14.07 -7.11 9.67
CA TYR A 95 13.16 -6.14 10.29
C TYR A 95 13.45 -4.70 9.83
N ALA A 96 14.72 -4.31 9.68
CA ALA A 96 15.07 -2.99 9.18
C ALA A 96 14.53 -2.73 7.76
N HIS A 97 14.65 -3.71 6.86
CA HIS A 97 14.05 -3.61 5.52
C HIS A 97 12.52 -3.59 5.55
N TYR A 98 11.90 -4.35 6.45
CA TYR A 98 10.47 -4.32 6.66
C TYR A 98 10.01 -2.95 7.15
N LEU A 99 10.66 -2.40 8.19
CA LEU A 99 10.33 -1.09 8.75
C LEU A 99 10.52 0.03 7.71
N GLU A 100 11.57 -0.05 6.89
CA GLU A 100 11.76 0.89 5.76
C GLU A 100 10.54 0.86 4.81
N ALA A 101 10.04 -0.33 4.46
CA ALA A 101 8.87 -0.46 3.59
C ALA A 101 7.59 0.07 4.26
N ILE A 102 7.40 -0.17 5.55
CA ILE A 102 6.27 0.32 6.35
C ILE A 102 6.27 1.84 6.43
N ILE A 103 7.41 2.46 6.68
CA ILE A 103 7.51 3.93 6.77
C ILE A 103 7.07 4.58 5.44
N TYR A 104 7.49 4.06 4.29
CA TYR A 104 7.00 4.57 3.01
C TYR A 104 5.50 4.30 2.82
N TYR A 105 4.99 3.16 3.31
CA TYR A 105 3.57 2.84 3.22
C TYR A 105 2.71 3.79 4.07
N GLU A 106 3.12 4.11 5.29
CA GLU A 106 2.41 5.03 6.19
C GLU A 106 2.36 6.48 5.67
N GLN A 107 3.31 6.86 4.82
CA GLN A 107 3.33 8.17 4.17
C GLN A 107 2.37 8.26 2.98
N ILE A 108 1.72 7.15 2.57
CA ILE A 108 0.75 7.16 1.49
C ILE A 108 -0.49 7.94 1.94
N SER A 109 -0.78 9.00 1.21
CA SER A 109 -2.00 9.79 1.38
C SER A 109 -3.01 9.50 0.25
N ASP A 110 -4.00 10.36 0.05
CA ASP A 110 -5.01 10.26 -1.02
C ASP A 110 -4.36 10.07 -2.41
N GLU A 111 -4.97 9.25 -3.27
CA GLU A 111 -4.54 8.99 -4.66
C GLU A 111 -4.46 10.24 -5.55
N LYS A 112 -5.01 11.36 -5.09
CA LYS A 112 -4.95 12.66 -5.80
C LYS A 112 -3.70 13.46 -5.49
N LYS A 113 -2.96 13.08 -4.44
CA LYS A 113 -1.75 13.75 -3.98
C LYS A 113 -0.48 13.18 -4.61
N ASP A 114 0.67 13.41 -3.97
CA ASP A 114 1.96 12.94 -4.44
C ASP A 114 2.02 11.41 -4.48
N LEU A 115 2.43 10.87 -5.62
CA LEU A 115 2.62 9.44 -5.83
C LEU A 115 3.98 8.92 -5.36
N LYS A 116 4.91 9.81 -5.00
CA LYS A 116 6.28 9.42 -4.68
C LYS A 116 6.35 8.43 -3.51
N PRO A 117 5.68 8.66 -2.35
CA PRO A 117 5.66 7.68 -1.26
C PRO A 117 5.09 6.32 -1.68
N LEU A 118 4.01 6.33 -2.45
CA LEU A 118 3.34 5.12 -2.94
C LEU A 118 4.23 4.29 -3.88
N LEU A 119 4.96 4.95 -4.77
CA LEU A 119 5.90 4.29 -5.68
C LEU A 119 7.12 3.75 -4.94
N GLU A 120 7.67 4.50 -3.98
CA GLU A 120 8.78 4.02 -3.14
C GLU A 120 8.34 2.87 -2.24
N ALA A 121 7.16 2.94 -1.61
CA ALA A 121 6.58 1.83 -0.85
C ALA A 121 6.46 0.57 -1.72
N ASN A 122 5.88 0.68 -2.91
CA ASN A 122 5.74 -0.46 -3.82
C ASN A 122 7.11 -1.07 -4.17
N LYS A 123 8.12 -0.24 -4.45
CA LYS A 123 9.48 -0.67 -4.77
C LYS A 123 10.15 -1.39 -3.60
N LYS A 124 10.03 -0.85 -2.38
CA LYS A 124 10.60 -1.44 -1.17
C LYS A 124 9.91 -2.75 -0.80
N ILE A 125 8.60 -2.82 -0.94
CA ILE A 125 7.80 -4.02 -0.75
C ILE A 125 8.19 -5.11 -1.76
N ASP A 126 8.32 -4.77 -3.04
CA ASP A 126 8.74 -5.72 -4.08
C ASP A 126 10.14 -6.28 -3.80
N PHE A 127 11.08 -5.41 -3.40
CA PHE A 127 12.41 -5.84 -2.98
C PHE A 127 12.35 -6.80 -1.80
N PHE A 128 11.55 -6.46 -0.77
CA PHE A 128 11.45 -7.28 0.44
C PHE A 128 10.87 -8.66 0.15
N ILE A 129 9.73 -8.72 -0.54
CA ILE A 129 9.06 -9.99 -0.88
C ILE A 129 9.96 -10.90 -1.73
N LYS A 130 10.76 -10.31 -2.62
CA LYS A 130 11.72 -11.07 -3.46
C LYS A 130 12.89 -11.60 -2.64
N LYS A 131 13.40 -10.81 -1.69
CA LYS A 131 14.59 -11.16 -0.92
C LYS A 131 14.28 -12.09 0.26
N TYR A 132 13.10 -11.92 0.89
CA TYR A 132 12.69 -12.61 2.11
C TYR A 132 11.29 -13.26 1.98
N PRO A 133 11.04 -14.14 0.99
CA PRO A 133 9.70 -14.59 0.60
C PRO A 133 8.95 -15.37 1.67
N ASN A 134 9.68 -16.04 2.59
CA ASN A 134 9.13 -16.99 3.57
C ASN A 134 9.10 -16.42 5.00
N THR A 135 8.87 -15.12 5.14
CA THR A 135 8.75 -14.46 6.45
C THR A 135 7.32 -14.00 6.69
N ASP A 136 6.91 -13.91 7.96
CA ASP A 136 5.61 -13.33 8.33
C ASP A 136 5.48 -11.89 7.83
N TYR A 137 6.57 -11.13 7.84
CA TYR A 137 6.63 -9.79 7.25
C TYR A 137 6.27 -9.77 5.76
N SER A 138 6.64 -10.82 5.01
CA SER A 138 6.27 -10.93 3.59
C SER A 138 4.78 -11.14 3.38
N ILE A 139 4.09 -11.81 4.31
CA ILE A 139 2.63 -11.98 4.25
C ILE A 139 1.94 -10.62 4.41
N ASP A 140 2.33 -9.87 5.44
CA ASP A 140 1.82 -8.51 5.68
C ASP A 140 2.09 -7.57 4.49
N LEU A 141 3.32 -7.59 3.98
CA LEU A 141 3.68 -6.74 2.86
C LEU A 141 3.00 -7.13 1.54
N LYS A 142 2.66 -8.39 1.31
CA LYS A 142 1.84 -8.81 0.15
C LYS A 142 0.45 -8.19 0.22
N PHE A 143 -0.18 -8.20 1.39
CA PHE A 143 -1.47 -7.54 1.60
C PHE A 143 -1.39 -6.02 1.34
N LYS A 144 -0.38 -5.36 1.91
CA LYS A 144 -0.13 -3.93 1.66
C LYS A 144 0.14 -3.62 0.19
N LYS A 145 0.84 -4.51 -0.51
CA LYS A 145 1.07 -4.39 -1.96
C LYS A 145 -0.22 -4.41 -2.76
N ASP A 146 -1.16 -5.31 -2.42
CA ASP A 146 -2.46 -5.36 -3.10
C ASP A 146 -3.24 -4.05 -2.90
N LEU A 147 -3.18 -3.44 -1.71
CA LEU A 147 -3.78 -2.13 -1.46
C LEU A 147 -3.13 -1.03 -2.30
N ILE A 148 -1.80 -1.01 -2.37
CA ILE A 148 -1.04 -0.07 -3.23
C ILE A 148 -1.44 -0.23 -4.70
N GLN A 149 -1.53 -1.46 -5.20
CA GLN A 149 -1.92 -1.71 -6.58
C GLN A 149 -3.33 -1.22 -6.88
N ASN A 150 -4.27 -1.39 -5.95
CA ASN A 150 -5.61 -0.82 -6.08
C ASN A 150 -5.57 0.72 -6.14
N GLN A 151 -4.78 1.38 -5.32
CA GLN A 151 -4.64 2.84 -5.38
C GLN A 151 -4.02 3.32 -6.69
N LEU A 152 -2.99 2.63 -7.20
CA LEU A 152 -2.37 2.93 -8.50
C LEU A 152 -3.37 2.75 -9.66
N ALA A 153 -4.15 1.66 -9.63
CA ALA A 153 -5.20 1.42 -10.61
C ALA A 153 -6.31 2.49 -10.54
N ALA A 154 -6.73 2.87 -9.33
CA ALA A 154 -7.71 3.95 -9.10
C ALA A 154 -7.24 5.27 -9.72
N LYS A 155 -5.96 5.62 -9.55
CA LYS A 155 -5.35 6.82 -10.14
C LYS A 155 -5.40 6.79 -11.67
N GLU A 156 -4.99 5.68 -12.27
CA GLU A 156 -5.03 5.53 -13.73
C GLU A 156 -6.48 5.61 -14.26
N LEU A 157 -7.44 5.01 -13.55
CA LEU A 157 -8.85 5.07 -13.90
C LEU A 157 -9.41 6.49 -13.77
N PHE A 158 -9.05 7.22 -12.72
CA PHE A 158 -9.44 8.61 -12.51
C PHE A 158 -8.96 9.49 -13.68
N ILE A 159 -7.68 9.35 -14.08
CA ILE A 159 -7.12 10.08 -15.24
C ILE A 159 -7.82 9.67 -16.55
N ALA A 160 -8.10 8.37 -16.73
CA ALA A 160 -8.80 7.88 -17.89
C ALA A 160 -10.22 8.48 -18.00
N LYS A 161 -10.96 8.52 -16.89
CA LYS A 161 -12.32 9.14 -16.83
C LYS A 161 -12.27 10.62 -17.18
N TYR A 162 -11.28 11.36 -16.75
CA TYR A 162 -11.08 12.76 -17.15
C TYR A 162 -10.87 12.89 -18.65
N TYR A 163 -10.02 12.04 -19.27
CA TYR A 163 -9.82 12.06 -20.71
C TYR A 163 -11.08 11.64 -21.48
N ILE A 164 -11.87 10.70 -20.97
CA ILE A 164 -13.16 10.31 -21.54
C ILE A 164 -14.13 11.49 -21.53
N SER A 165 -14.27 12.19 -20.41
CA SER A 165 -15.16 13.34 -20.28
C SER A 165 -14.80 14.51 -21.21
N THR A 166 -13.52 14.62 -21.56
CA THR A 166 -13.00 15.62 -22.51
C THR A 166 -12.85 15.06 -23.95
N GLN A 167 -13.39 13.87 -24.23
CA GLN A 167 -13.36 13.19 -25.54
C GLN A 167 -11.93 12.97 -26.10
N LYS A 168 -10.94 12.90 -25.24
CA LYS A 168 -9.55 12.59 -25.60
C LYS A 168 -9.33 11.09 -25.57
N TRP A 169 -9.74 10.40 -26.62
CA TRP A 169 -9.81 8.92 -26.66
C TRP A 169 -8.45 8.23 -26.56
N VAL A 170 -7.44 8.70 -27.29
CA VAL A 170 -6.11 8.07 -27.31
C VAL A 170 -5.44 8.06 -25.93
N PRO A 171 -5.30 9.19 -25.20
CA PRO A 171 -4.78 9.15 -23.86
C PRO A 171 -5.66 8.35 -22.88
N ALA A 172 -6.99 8.37 -23.02
CA ALA A 172 -7.89 7.54 -22.22
C ALA A 172 -7.58 6.05 -22.39
N ILE A 173 -7.49 5.57 -23.65
CA ILE A 173 -7.13 4.19 -23.97
C ILE A 173 -5.77 3.82 -23.37
N SER A 174 -4.78 4.71 -23.47
CA SER A 174 -3.44 4.46 -22.91
C SER A 174 -3.50 4.22 -21.40
N ARG A 175 -4.24 5.05 -20.65
CA ARG A 175 -4.42 4.89 -19.20
C ARG A 175 -5.17 3.60 -18.83
N LEU A 176 -6.25 3.28 -19.52
CA LEU A 176 -6.98 2.04 -19.30
C LEU A 176 -6.13 0.79 -19.61
N LYS A 177 -5.31 0.84 -20.66
CA LYS A 177 -4.37 -0.25 -20.99
C LYS A 177 -3.30 -0.45 -19.91
N ILE A 178 -2.90 0.60 -19.16
CA ILE A 178 -2.01 0.44 -18.01
C ILE A 178 -2.68 -0.43 -16.94
N ILE A 179 -3.97 -0.20 -16.64
CA ILE A 179 -4.71 -1.02 -15.67
C ILE A 179 -4.74 -2.47 -16.13
N VAL A 180 -5.11 -2.72 -17.38
CA VAL A 180 -5.20 -4.08 -17.93
C VAL A 180 -3.86 -4.83 -17.93
N LYS A 181 -2.74 -4.13 -18.11
CA LYS A 181 -1.40 -4.75 -18.18
C LYS A 181 -0.72 -4.92 -16.84
N LYS A 182 -0.89 -3.94 -15.91
CA LYS A 182 -0.11 -3.86 -14.68
C LYS A 182 -0.92 -4.13 -13.41
N TYR A 183 -2.24 -3.94 -13.48
CA TYR A 183 -3.14 -3.97 -12.33
C TYR A 183 -4.36 -4.87 -12.58
N ASP A 184 -4.14 -5.97 -13.28
CA ASP A 184 -5.16 -6.94 -13.71
C ASP A 184 -5.86 -7.66 -12.54
N LYS A 185 -5.23 -7.68 -11.36
CA LYS A 185 -5.78 -8.28 -10.13
C LYS A 185 -6.55 -7.29 -9.24
N THR A 186 -6.67 -6.03 -9.65
CA THR A 186 -7.36 -5.01 -8.87
C THR A 186 -8.86 -5.00 -9.15
N ILE A 187 -9.64 -4.43 -8.22
CA ILE A 187 -11.09 -4.27 -8.39
C ILE A 187 -11.49 -3.36 -9.56
N PHE A 188 -10.54 -2.66 -10.17
CA PHE A 188 -10.75 -1.70 -11.26
C PHE A 188 -10.62 -2.32 -12.65
N ILE A 189 -10.17 -3.59 -12.76
CA ILE A 189 -9.93 -4.25 -14.05
C ILE A 189 -11.20 -4.35 -14.91
N GLU A 190 -12.32 -4.69 -14.29
CA GLU A 190 -13.58 -4.88 -15.01
C GLU A 190 -14.12 -3.56 -15.59
N GLU A 191 -14.07 -2.47 -14.79
CA GLU A 191 -14.44 -1.14 -15.30
C GLU A 191 -13.49 -0.69 -16.41
N ALA A 192 -12.18 -0.93 -16.27
CA ALA A 192 -11.22 -0.56 -17.30
C ALA A 192 -11.47 -1.28 -18.62
N LEU A 193 -11.75 -2.59 -18.57
CA LEU A 193 -12.13 -3.37 -19.76
C LEU A 193 -13.43 -2.86 -20.39
N HIS A 194 -14.43 -2.58 -19.58
CA HIS A 194 -15.70 -2.02 -20.08
C HIS A 194 -15.49 -0.67 -20.76
N ARG A 195 -14.73 0.25 -20.16
CA ARG A 195 -14.43 1.54 -20.77
C ARG A 195 -13.65 1.41 -22.08
N LEU A 196 -12.78 0.41 -22.20
CA LEU A 196 -12.11 0.11 -23.46
C LEU A 196 -13.12 -0.37 -24.52
N VAL A 197 -14.11 -1.19 -24.15
CA VAL A 197 -15.20 -1.57 -25.07
C VAL A 197 -15.97 -0.34 -25.56
N GLU A 198 -16.41 0.53 -24.62
CA GLU A 198 -17.18 1.74 -24.98
C GLU A 198 -16.40 2.65 -25.92
N ILE A 199 -15.12 2.97 -25.60
CA ILE A 199 -14.33 3.88 -26.42
C ILE A 199 -14.07 3.31 -27.80
N HIS A 200 -13.61 2.05 -27.90
CA HIS A 200 -13.31 1.45 -29.21
C HIS A 200 -14.56 1.35 -30.08
N TYR A 201 -15.71 1.00 -29.51
CA TYR A 201 -16.97 0.99 -30.23
C TYR A 201 -17.37 2.39 -30.73
N HIS A 202 -17.24 3.40 -29.83
CA HIS A 202 -17.58 4.79 -30.16
C HIS A 202 -16.74 5.37 -31.31
N ILE A 203 -15.46 5.01 -31.41
CA ILE A 203 -14.56 5.48 -32.48
C ILE A 203 -14.57 4.56 -33.73
N GLY A 204 -15.49 3.59 -33.79
CA GLY A 204 -15.65 2.71 -34.93
C GLY A 204 -14.70 1.50 -34.99
N LEU A 205 -13.92 1.25 -33.96
CA LEU A 205 -13.00 0.09 -33.87
C LEU A 205 -13.72 -1.11 -33.23
N GLU A 206 -14.77 -1.61 -33.90
CA GLU A 206 -15.65 -2.66 -33.35
C GLU A 206 -14.93 -3.95 -33.02
N GLU A 207 -13.96 -4.39 -33.83
CA GLU A 207 -13.20 -5.62 -33.58
C GLU A 207 -12.34 -5.50 -32.31
N GLU A 208 -11.75 -4.35 -32.04
CA GLU A 208 -11.02 -4.11 -30.80
C GLU A 208 -11.99 -4.08 -29.61
N ALA A 209 -13.18 -3.45 -29.76
CA ALA A 209 -14.21 -3.47 -28.74
C ALA A 209 -14.63 -4.91 -28.39
N LYS A 210 -14.87 -5.75 -29.41
CA LYS A 210 -15.21 -7.19 -29.23
C LYS A 210 -14.10 -7.97 -28.53
N LYS A 211 -12.80 -7.67 -28.77
CA LYS A 211 -11.69 -8.31 -28.06
C LYS A 211 -11.76 -8.04 -26.54
N TYR A 212 -11.92 -6.78 -26.11
CA TYR A 212 -12.04 -6.45 -24.70
C TYR A 212 -13.30 -7.02 -24.07
N ALA A 213 -14.42 -7.04 -24.78
CA ALA A 213 -15.65 -7.67 -24.31
C ALA A 213 -15.50 -9.19 -24.13
N LYS A 214 -14.75 -9.88 -25.00
CA LYS A 214 -14.42 -11.30 -24.85
C LYS A 214 -13.58 -11.55 -23.61
N ILE A 215 -12.56 -10.72 -23.34
CA ILE A 215 -11.74 -10.81 -22.12
C ILE A 215 -12.61 -10.65 -20.88
N LEU A 216 -13.50 -9.66 -20.88
CA LEU A 216 -14.42 -9.40 -19.80
C LEU A 216 -15.41 -10.57 -19.60
N GLY A 217 -15.94 -11.13 -20.69
CA GLY A 217 -16.85 -12.27 -20.65
C GLY A 217 -16.22 -13.57 -20.21
N TYR A 218 -14.97 -13.81 -20.57
CA TYR A 218 -14.25 -15.00 -20.17
C TYR A 218 -13.92 -15.02 -18.68
N ASN A 219 -13.46 -13.86 -18.14
CA ASN A 219 -12.99 -13.78 -16.75
C ASN A 219 -14.08 -13.32 -15.76
N TYR A 220 -15.10 -12.55 -16.21
CA TYR A 220 -16.04 -11.83 -15.35
C TYR A 220 -17.47 -11.88 -15.88
N ASN A 221 -17.95 -13.04 -16.34
CA ASN A 221 -19.20 -13.25 -17.06
C ASN A 221 -20.48 -12.89 -16.27
N SER A 222 -20.42 -12.78 -14.96
CA SER A 222 -21.56 -12.42 -14.10
C SER A 222 -21.57 -10.94 -13.69
N SER A 223 -20.56 -10.18 -14.06
CA SER A 223 -20.38 -8.82 -13.58
C SER A 223 -21.34 -7.83 -14.26
N LYS A 224 -21.58 -6.71 -13.56
CA LYS A 224 -22.35 -5.58 -14.11
C LYS A 224 -21.66 -5.01 -15.36
N TRP A 225 -20.32 -4.94 -15.35
CA TRP A 225 -19.54 -4.39 -16.45
C TRP A 225 -19.60 -5.25 -17.70
N PHE A 226 -19.59 -6.58 -17.53
CA PHE A 226 -19.84 -7.51 -18.63
C PHE A 226 -21.19 -7.25 -19.30
N GLN A 227 -22.26 -7.17 -18.49
CA GLN A 227 -23.61 -6.92 -19.01
C GLN A 227 -23.71 -5.58 -19.76
N GLN A 228 -23.07 -4.54 -19.24
CA GLN A 228 -23.04 -3.24 -19.90
C GLN A 228 -22.26 -3.26 -21.22
N SER A 229 -21.12 -3.96 -21.26
CA SER A 229 -20.31 -4.10 -22.48
C SER A 229 -21.07 -4.81 -23.59
N TYR A 230 -21.82 -5.86 -23.26
CA TYR A 230 -22.66 -6.55 -24.25
C TYR A 230 -23.81 -5.69 -24.77
N LYS A 231 -24.37 -4.81 -23.94
CA LYS A 231 -25.37 -3.83 -24.40
C LYS A 231 -24.80 -2.80 -25.37
N VAL A 232 -23.52 -2.41 -25.19
CA VAL A 232 -22.86 -1.51 -26.15
C VAL A 232 -22.68 -2.17 -27.50
N LEU A 233 -22.30 -3.45 -27.55
CA LEU A 233 -22.04 -4.18 -28.78
C LEU A 233 -23.30 -4.68 -29.46
N ASN A 234 -24.36 -4.92 -28.71
CA ASN A 234 -25.62 -5.44 -29.19
C ASN A 234 -26.79 -4.72 -28.53
N LYS A 235 -27.41 -3.81 -29.24
CA LYS A 235 -28.55 -3.01 -28.76
C LYS A 235 -29.75 -3.87 -28.35
N ASP A 236 -29.87 -5.07 -28.91
CA ASP A 236 -30.94 -6.03 -28.62
C ASP A 236 -30.59 -6.99 -27.46
N TYR A 237 -29.42 -6.81 -26.82
CA TYR A 237 -29.02 -7.63 -25.69
C TYR A 237 -29.89 -7.35 -24.46
N ASN A 238 -31.03 -8.00 -24.42
CA ASN A 238 -31.90 -8.05 -23.25
C ASN A 238 -31.38 -9.06 -22.24
N VAL A 239 -30.87 -8.56 -21.13
CA VAL A 239 -30.46 -9.42 -20.01
C VAL A 239 -31.65 -10.26 -19.58
N LYS A 240 -31.58 -11.59 -19.70
CA LYS A 240 -32.57 -12.56 -19.17
C LYS A 240 -32.84 -12.45 -17.66
N LYS A 241 -32.34 -11.38 -17.01
CA LYS A 241 -32.50 -11.09 -15.60
C LYS A 241 -33.98 -10.86 -15.19
N ASN A 242 -34.82 -10.42 -16.12
CA ASN A 242 -36.25 -10.24 -15.86
C ASN A 242 -37.03 -11.57 -15.80
N LEU A 243 -36.55 -12.61 -16.43
CA LEU A 243 -37.23 -13.91 -16.40
C LEU A 243 -37.07 -14.64 -15.07
N ASN A 244 -35.87 -14.55 -14.48
CA ASN A 244 -35.61 -15.16 -13.17
C ASN A 244 -36.22 -14.34 -12.01
N LYS A 245 -36.28 -13.00 -12.14
CA LYS A 245 -36.97 -12.15 -11.16
C LYS A 245 -38.49 -12.36 -11.22
N LYS A 246 -39.08 -12.43 -12.42
CA LYS A 246 -40.50 -12.78 -12.56
C LYS A 246 -40.81 -14.19 -12.03
N LYS A 247 -39.97 -15.19 -12.32
CA LYS A 247 -40.16 -16.55 -11.78
C LYS A 247 -40.10 -16.56 -10.24
N ALA A 248 -39.12 -15.89 -9.62
CA ALA A 248 -39.01 -15.80 -8.19
C ALA A 248 -40.16 -14.99 -7.54
N GLU A 249 -40.63 -13.94 -8.17
CA GLU A 249 -41.79 -13.16 -7.70
C GLU A 249 -43.12 -13.94 -7.90
N ASP A 250 -43.25 -14.73 -8.95
CA ASP A 250 -44.40 -15.60 -9.19
C ASP A 250 -44.42 -16.82 -8.26
N GLU A 251 -43.27 -17.39 -7.91
CA GLU A 251 -43.14 -18.44 -6.88
C GLU A 251 -43.48 -17.90 -5.48
N GLN A 252 -42.97 -16.71 -5.10
CA GLN A 252 -43.34 -16.09 -3.81
C GLN A 252 -44.82 -15.70 -3.74
N LYS A 253 -45.47 -15.32 -4.88
CA LYS A 253 -46.92 -15.06 -4.91
C LYS A 253 -47.72 -16.34 -4.79
N LYS A 254 -47.27 -17.45 -5.38
CA LYS A 254 -47.92 -18.76 -5.24
C LYS A 254 -47.83 -19.28 -3.81
N ASP A 255 -46.65 -19.15 -3.14
CA ASP A 255 -46.48 -19.54 -1.73
C ASP A 255 -47.38 -18.72 -0.81
N LYS A 256 -47.41 -17.36 -0.98
CA LYS A 256 -48.31 -16.51 -0.19
C LYS A 256 -49.80 -16.82 -0.42
N SER A 257 -50.18 -17.22 -1.61
CA SER A 257 -51.54 -17.67 -1.94
C SER A 257 -51.86 -19.02 -1.32
N PHE A 258 -50.91 -19.93 -1.32
CA PHE A 258 -51.05 -21.27 -0.70
C PHE A 258 -51.16 -21.15 0.83
N PHE A 259 -50.32 -20.37 1.49
CA PHE A 259 -50.40 -20.08 2.93
C PHE A 259 -51.75 -19.43 3.33
N LYS A 260 -52.26 -18.47 2.49
CA LYS A 260 -53.60 -17.91 2.76
C LYS A 260 -54.74 -18.92 2.61
N LYS A 261 -54.64 -19.93 1.74
CA LYS A 261 -55.60 -21.01 1.65
C LYS A 261 -55.56 -21.95 2.85
N ILE A 262 -54.38 -22.30 3.33
CA ILE A 262 -54.22 -23.14 4.53
C ILE A 262 -54.80 -22.46 5.76
N ILE A 263 -54.54 -21.16 5.99
CA ILE A 263 -55.07 -20.39 7.12
C ILE A 263 -56.62 -20.29 7.07
N LYS A 264 -57.24 -20.33 5.85
CA LYS A 264 -58.71 -20.38 5.73
C LYS A 264 -59.34 -21.74 6.00
N ILE A 265 -58.56 -22.80 5.98
CA ILE A 265 -59.03 -24.19 6.26
C ILE A 265 -58.92 -24.50 7.77
N ILE A 266 -58.03 -23.79 8.49
CA ILE A 266 -57.79 -23.99 9.89
C ILE A 266 -58.68 -23.06 10.79
N LYS A 267 -59.39 -22.10 10.17
CA LYS A 267 -60.45 -21.33 10.85
C LYS A 267 -61.82 -21.90 10.50
#